data_611daae7d923d59db71c5788c696c8a2
#
_entry.id   611daae7d923d59db71c5788c696c8a2
#
_cell.length_a   1.000
_cell.length_b   1.000
_cell.length_c   1.000
_cell.angle_alpha   90.00
_cell.angle_beta   90.00
_cell.angle_gamma   90.00
#
_symmetry.space_group_name_H-M   'P 1'
#
loop_
_entity.id
_entity.type
_entity.pdbx_description
1 polymer ?
#
loop_
_entity_poly.entity_id
_entity_poly.type
_entity_poly.pdbx_seq_one_letter_code
_entity_poly.pdbx_strand_id
1 'polypeptide(L)'
;MLTTFVIAPERPDHPEVTALLAELDRYLASLYPPEANHILDLHALAAPEVSFYAARLDGRLAGCAAVRRQSGEAATQGEAYGEVKRMMVRPDCRGRGIGASLLRTLERRLREQRIGLALLETGRTQHEAVRLYEAAGYRPREAFGGYPDNGLSAFYAKRLDLSAQGEAAA
;
A
#
# COMPACT_ATOMS: atom_id res chain seq x y z
N MET A 1 25.87 13.23 1.92
CA MET A 1 25.16 12.66 3.08
C MET A 1 24.08 11.71 2.58
N LEU A 2 24.12 10.46 3.00
CA LEU A 2 23.01 9.53 2.75
C LEU A 2 21.82 9.99 3.60
N THR A 3 20.78 10.45 2.95
CA THR A 3 19.55 10.86 3.64
C THR A 3 18.88 9.59 4.19
N THR A 4 18.89 9.43 5.50
CA THR A 4 18.35 8.24 6.16
C THR A 4 16.90 8.48 6.50
N PHE A 5 16.02 7.62 6.02
CA PHE A 5 14.61 7.59 6.45
C PHE A 5 14.33 6.33 7.27
N VAL A 6 13.34 6.42 8.15
CA VAL A 6 12.90 5.32 9.01
C VAL A 6 11.44 4.98 8.68
N ILE A 7 11.14 3.69 8.57
CA ILE A 7 9.76 3.19 8.43
C ILE A 7 9.41 2.41 9.69
N ALA A 8 8.29 2.76 10.30
CA ALA A 8 7.81 2.12 11.52
C ALA A 8 6.28 2.02 11.52
N PRO A 9 5.69 1.06 12.25
CA PRO A 9 4.26 1.07 12.54
C PRO A 9 3.87 2.39 13.19
N GLU A 10 2.75 2.95 12.75
CA GLU A 10 2.22 4.19 13.32
C GLU A 10 0.68 4.14 13.36
N ARG A 11 0.09 4.90 14.26
CA ARG A 11 -1.37 4.99 14.37
C ARG A 11 -1.91 5.88 13.25
N PRO A 12 -2.95 5.44 12.50
CA PRO A 12 -3.53 6.27 11.44
C PRO A 12 -4.19 7.55 11.96
N ASP A 13 -4.58 7.60 13.24
CA ASP A 13 -5.16 8.78 13.89
C ASP A 13 -4.13 9.77 14.47
N HIS A 14 -2.83 9.51 14.28
CA HIS A 14 -1.80 10.49 14.62
C HIS A 14 -2.00 11.78 13.80
N PRO A 15 -1.96 12.98 14.41
CA PRO A 15 -2.31 14.23 13.71
C PRO A 15 -1.56 14.48 12.40
N GLU A 16 -0.26 14.22 12.34
CA GLU A 16 0.53 14.37 11.11
C GLU A 16 0.09 13.37 10.03
N VAL A 17 -0.22 12.13 10.43
CA VAL A 17 -0.71 11.08 9.52
C VAL A 17 -2.09 11.46 8.98
N THR A 18 -2.99 11.91 9.84
CA THR A 18 -4.32 12.37 9.44
C THR A 18 -4.23 13.52 8.43
N ALA A 19 -3.32 14.47 8.64
CA ALA A 19 -3.09 15.56 7.69
C ALA A 19 -2.57 15.07 6.34
N LEU A 20 -1.63 14.12 6.33
CA LEU A 20 -1.09 13.52 5.11
C LEU A 20 -2.17 12.73 4.35
N LEU A 21 -3.00 11.95 5.05
CA LEU A 21 -4.11 11.22 4.44
C LEU A 21 -5.15 12.18 3.84
N ALA A 22 -5.42 13.30 4.49
CA ALA A 22 -6.31 14.32 3.94
C ALA A 22 -5.74 14.98 2.67
N GLU A 23 -4.43 15.17 2.58
CA GLU A 23 -3.77 15.62 1.34
C GLU A 23 -3.96 14.61 0.20
N LEU A 24 -3.77 13.31 0.49
CA LEU A 24 -4.01 12.25 -0.47
C LEU A 24 -5.47 12.20 -0.93
N ASP A 25 -6.42 12.33 -0.01
CA ASP A 25 -7.85 12.33 -0.32
C ASP A 25 -8.23 13.49 -1.25
N ARG A 26 -7.71 14.69 -0.98
CA ARG A 26 -7.92 15.85 -1.87
C ARG A 26 -7.32 15.63 -3.26
N TYR A 27 -6.14 15.04 -3.33
CA TYR A 27 -5.50 14.71 -4.60
C TYR A 27 -6.35 13.71 -5.40
N LEU A 28 -6.77 12.61 -4.77
CA LEU A 28 -7.61 11.60 -5.43
C LEU A 28 -8.98 12.17 -5.86
N ALA A 29 -9.59 13.01 -5.04
CA ALA A 29 -10.84 13.69 -5.37
C ALA A 29 -10.71 14.65 -6.56
N SER A 30 -9.51 15.17 -6.82
CA SER A 30 -9.24 16.00 -8.01
C SER A 30 -9.12 15.17 -9.30
N LEU A 31 -8.84 13.87 -9.20
CA LEU A 31 -8.63 12.98 -10.33
C LEU A 31 -9.86 12.11 -10.66
N TYR A 32 -10.62 11.75 -9.66
CA TYR A 32 -11.69 10.75 -9.76
C TYR A 32 -12.98 11.23 -9.12
N PRO A 33 -14.16 10.89 -9.68
CA PRO A 33 -15.43 11.15 -9.02
C PRO A 33 -15.56 10.32 -7.73
N PRO A 34 -16.39 10.74 -6.76
CA PRO A 34 -16.52 10.06 -5.46
C PRO A 34 -16.81 8.57 -5.54
N GLU A 35 -17.63 8.15 -6.49
CA GLU A 35 -17.98 6.75 -6.71
C GLU A 35 -16.83 5.87 -7.23
N ALA A 36 -15.78 6.48 -7.78
CA ALA A 36 -14.58 5.79 -8.23
C ALA A 36 -13.44 5.81 -7.20
N ASN A 37 -13.63 6.51 -6.07
CA ASN A 37 -12.66 6.60 -4.98
C ASN A 37 -12.96 5.54 -3.91
N HIS A 38 -12.18 4.46 -3.91
CA HIS A 38 -12.29 3.36 -2.94
C HIS A 38 -11.33 3.60 -1.77
N ILE A 39 -11.60 4.65 -0.99
CA ILE A 39 -10.74 5.11 0.11
C ILE A 39 -11.10 4.40 1.41
N LEU A 40 -10.10 3.80 2.05
CA LEU A 40 -10.21 3.28 3.40
C LEU A 40 -10.14 4.44 4.39
N ASP A 41 -11.20 4.69 5.15
CA ASP A 41 -11.25 5.77 6.14
C ASP A 41 -10.40 5.47 7.40
N LEU A 42 -10.28 6.45 8.30
CA LEU A 42 -9.45 6.31 9.51
C LEU A 42 -9.92 5.18 10.41
N HIS A 43 -11.22 4.97 10.54
CA HIS A 43 -11.77 3.89 11.36
C HIS A 43 -11.38 2.52 10.79
N ALA A 44 -11.57 2.33 9.48
CA ALA A 44 -11.18 1.11 8.80
C ALA A 44 -9.66 0.87 8.81
N LEU A 45 -8.85 1.94 8.74
CA LEU A 45 -7.39 1.84 8.85
C LEU A 45 -6.92 1.40 10.25
N ALA A 46 -7.71 1.65 11.29
CA ALA A 46 -7.41 1.23 12.66
C ALA A 46 -7.87 -0.20 12.98
N ALA A 47 -8.52 -0.88 12.04
CA ALA A 47 -9.03 -2.24 12.23
C ALA A 47 -7.89 -3.26 12.41
N PRO A 48 -8.10 -4.35 13.18
CA PRO A 48 -7.05 -5.34 13.50
C PRO A 48 -6.42 -6.02 12.28
N GLU A 49 -7.16 -6.15 11.17
CA GLU A 49 -6.66 -6.72 9.92
C GLU A 49 -5.76 -5.78 9.13
N VAL A 50 -5.65 -4.51 9.53
CA VAL A 50 -4.83 -3.49 8.85
C VAL A 50 -3.51 -3.30 9.59
N SER A 51 -2.41 -3.33 8.85
CA SER A 51 -1.09 -2.90 9.32
C SER A 51 -0.74 -1.59 8.62
N PHE A 52 -0.56 -0.51 9.41
CA PHE A 52 -0.26 0.83 8.92
C PHE A 52 1.16 1.24 9.29
N TYR A 53 1.88 1.79 8.31
CA TYR A 53 3.27 2.23 8.47
C TYR A 53 3.45 3.66 7.98
N ALA A 54 4.29 4.41 8.69
CA ALA A 54 4.74 5.73 8.29
C ALA A 54 6.25 5.74 8.01
N ALA A 55 6.64 6.50 7.00
CA ALA A 55 8.04 6.79 6.69
C ALA A 55 8.38 8.21 7.15
N ARG A 56 9.45 8.36 7.92
CA ARG A 56 9.95 9.65 8.41
C ARG A 56 11.36 9.90 7.87
N LEU A 57 11.54 11.08 7.31
CA LEU A 57 12.82 11.59 6.82
C LEU A 57 13.26 12.72 7.75
N ASP A 58 14.38 12.53 8.44
CA ASP A 58 14.87 13.49 9.45
C ASP A 58 13.80 13.87 10.49
N GLY A 59 13.01 12.88 10.93
CA GLY A 59 11.91 13.04 11.89
C GLY A 59 10.59 13.56 11.30
N ARG A 60 10.59 14.16 10.09
CA ARG A 60 9.40 14.68 9.41
C ARG A 60 8.69 13.54 8.68
N LEU A 61 7.36 13.49 8.77
CA LEU A 61 6.55 12.53 8.03
C LEU A 61 6.71 12.74 6.50
N ALA A 62 7.21 11.72 5.81
CA ALA A 62 7.51 11.74 4.39
C ALA A 62 6.55 10.89 3.54
N GLY A 63 5.91 9.90 4.14
CA GLY A 63 4.98 9.03 3.44
C GLY A 63 4.31 8.02 4.36
N CYS A 64 3.37 7.28 3.83
CA CYS A 64 2.68 6.21 4.53
C CYS A 64 2.24 5.10 3.56
N ALA A 65 1.90 3.95 4.12
CA ALA A 65 1.26 2.85 3.43
C ALA A 65 0.56 1.94 4.42
N ALA A 66 -0.48 1.25 3.96
CA ALA A 66 -1.18 0.24 4.72
C ALA A 66 -1.30 -1.05 3.92
N VAL A 67 -1.44 -2.17 4.60
CA VAL A 67 -1.89 -3.43 4.03
C VAL A 67 -3.01 -4.01 4.86
N ARG A 68 -4.11 -4.37 4.21
CA ARG A 68 -5.26 -5.02 4.82
C ARG A 68 -5.28 -6.50 4.47
N ARG A 69 -5.26 -7.34 5.50
CA ARG A 69 -5.45 -8.79 5.32
C ARG A 69 -6.90 -9.07 4.93
N GLN A 70 -7.09 -9.83 3.88
CA GLN A 70 -8.38 -10.25 3.36
C GLN A 70 -8.49 -11.76 3.31
N SER A 71 -9.68 -12.27 3.56
CA SER A 71 -10.02 -13.67 3.27
C SER A 71 -9.99 -13.89 1.76
N GLY A 72 -9.83 -15.16 1.36
CA GLY A 72 -9.93 -15.51 -0.05
C GLY A 72 -11.31 -15.27 -0.62
N GLU A 73 -11.37 -14.99 -1.91
CA GLU A 73 -12.59 -14.75 -2.69
C GLU A 73 -12.49 -15.48 -4.05
N ALA A 74 -13.54 -15.40 -4.86
CA ALA A 74 -13.56 -16.07 -6.17
C ALA A 74 -12.41 -15.60 -7.09
N ALA A 75 -12.12 -14.29 -7.10
CA ALA A 75 -11.04 -13.72 -7.89
C ALA A 75 -9.63 -14.16 -7.45
N THR A 76 -9.49 -14.71 -6.25
CA THR A 76 -8.25 -15.27 -5.71
C THR A 76 -8.30 -16.79 -5.56
N GLN A 77 -9.31 -17.45 -6.11
CA GLN A 77 -9.55 -18.90 -5.97
C GLN A 77 -9.57 -19.37 -4.51
N GLY A 78 -10.11 -18.54 -3.63
CA GLY A 78 -10.18 -18.79 -2.19
C GLY A 78 -8.89 -18.52 -1.41
N GLU A 79 -7.82 -18.07 -2.06
CA GLU A 79 -6.57 -17.73 -1.38
C GLU A 79 -6.68 -16.41 -0.62
N ALA A 80 -6.29 -16.38 0.64
CA ALA A 80 -6.16 -15.16 1.43
C ALA A 80 -5.06 -14.26 0.84
N TYR A 81 -5.26 -12.95 0.93
CA TYR A 81 -4.35 -11.97 0.36
C TYR A 81 -4.19 -10.72 1.23
N GLY A 82 -3.14 -9.96 0.98
CA GLY A 82 -2.96 -8.63 1.52
C GLY A 82 -3.25 -7.58 0.45
N GLU A 83 -4.11 -6.64 0.76
CA GLU A 83 -4.42 -5.51 -0.11
C GLU A 83 -3.64 -4.28 0.30
N VAL A 84 -2.77 -3.79 -0.58
CA VAL A 84 -2.04 -2.52 -0.38
C VAL A 84 -3.01 -1.35 -0.50
N LYS A 85 -3.00 -0.48 0.49
CA LYS A 85 -3.89 0.69 0.60
C LYS A 85 -3.11 1.92 1.03
N ARG A 86 -3.61 3.11 0.69
CA ARG A 86 -3.13 4.40 1.21
C ARG A 86 -1.63 4.65 1.01
N MET A 87 -1.06 4.14 -0.09
CA MET A 87 0.33 4.41 -0.46
C MET A 87 0.50 5.86 -0.88
N MET A 88 1.32 6.59 -0.15
CA MET A 88 1.67 7.97 -0.48
C MET A 88 3.09 8.30 -0.07
N VAL A 89 3.80 9.04 -0.92
CA VAL A 89 5.05 9.72 -0.58
C VAL A 89 4.88 11.20 -0.94
N ARG A 90 5.22 12.08 -0.01
CA ARG A 90 5.17 13.54 -0.24
C ARG A 90 5.97 13.90 -1.49
N PRO A 91 5.49 14.81 -2.34
CA PRO A 91 6.16 15.20 -3.58
C PRO A 91 7.62 15.61 -3.37
N ASP A 92 7.91 16.39 -2.32
CA ASP A 92 9.26 16.86 -1.97
C ASP A 92 10.19 15.76 -1.40
N CYS A 93 9.64 14.57 -1.11
CA CYS A 93 10.37 13.41 -0.59
C CYS A 93 10.53 12.28 -1.62
N ARG A 94 9.99 12.42 -2.82
CA ARG A 94 10.06 11.40 -3.88
C ARG A 94 11.48 11.24 -4.44
N GLY A 95 11.71 10.15 -5.17
CA GLY A 95 13.01 9.85 -5.77
C GLY A 95 14.08 9.36 -4.77
N ARG A 96 13.70 9.10 -3.51
CA ARG A 96 14.61 8.66 -2.42
C ARG A 96 14.42 7.19 -2.03
N GLY A 97 13.63 6.43 -2.78
CA GLY A 97 13.37 5.02 -2.50
C GLY A 97 12.36 4.75 -1.39
N ILE A 98 11.70 5.77 -0.84
CA ILE A 98 10.74 5.63 0.28
C ILE A 98 9.56 4.74 -0.13
N GLY A 99 8.95 4.95 -1.29
CA GLY A 99 7.83 4.15 -1.77
C GLY A 99 8.17 2.67 -1.93
N ALA A 100 9.32 2.37 -2.53
CA ALA A 100 9.79 0.99 -2.66
C ALA A 100 10.05 0.35 -1.30
N SER A 101 10.57 1.10 -0.33
CA SER A 101 10.83 0.61 1.03
C SER A 101 9.54 0.39 1.82
N LEU A 102 8.53 1.26 1.64
CA LEU A 102 7.18 1.04 2.19
C LEU A 102 6.59 -0.26 1.65
N LEU A 103 6.62 -0.49 0.33
CA LEU A 103 6.14 -1.76 -0.25
C LEU A 103 6.84 -2.98 0.33
N ARG A 104 8.19 -2.95 0.42
CA ARG A 104 8.95 -4.06 1.04
C ARG A 104 8.55 -4.30 2.49
N THR A 105 8.24 -3.23 3.23
CA THR A 105 7.77 -3.34 4.62
C THR A 105 6.41 -4.02 4.70
N LEU A 106 5.46 -3.64 3.83
CA LEU A 106 4.15 -4.31 3.74
C LEU A 106 4.29 -5.78 3.34
N GLU A 107 5.13 -6.09 2.36
CA GLU A 107 5.39 -7.46 1.90
C GLU A 107 6.02 -8.31 3.00
N ARG A 108 6.97 -7.76 3.77
CA ARG A 108 7.52 -8.44 4.95
C ARG A 108 6.42 -8.75 5.97
N ARG A 109 5.55 -7.78 6.25
CA ARG A 109 4.42 -7.99 7.15
C ARG A 109 3.49 -9.11 6.68
N LEU A 110 3.19 -9.18 5.39
CA LEU A 110 2.39 -10.28 4.83
C LEU A 110 3.08 -11.64 4.99
N ARG A 111 4.40 -11.72 4.75
CA ARG A 111 5.16 -12.96 4.97
C ARG A 111 5.12 -13.40 6.43
N GLU A 112 5.25 -12.48 7.39
CA GLU A 112 5.09 -12.77 8.83
C GLU A 112 3.71 -13.36 9.15
N GLN A 113 2.69 -12.91 8.44
CA GLN A 113 1.32 -13.42 8.56
C GLN A 113 1.04 -14.68 7.70
N ARG A 114 2.06 -15.20 7.01
CA ARG A 114 1.96 -16.38 6.11
C ARG A 114 1.01 -16.14 4.94
N ILE A 115 0.92 -14.90 4.46
CA ILE A 115 0.15 -14.49 3.28
C ILE A 115 1.11 -14.35 2.10
N GLY A 116 0.91 -15.18 1.07
CA GLY A 116 1.76 -15.27 -0.11
C GLY A 116 1.28 -14.44 -1.31
N LEU A 117 0.18 -13.72 -1.17
CA LEU A 117 -0.41 -12.93 -2.27
C LEU A 117 -0.64 -11.49 -1.83
N ALA A 118 0.00 -10.55 -2.55
CA ALA A 118 -0.23 -9.11 -2.38
C ALA A 118 -0.98 -8.58 -3.61
N LEU A 119 -2.06 -7.87 -3.39
CA LEU A 119 -2.90 -7.25 -4.41
C LEU A 119 -2.98 -5.75 -4.19
N LEU A 120 -3.24 -5.01 -5.24
CA LEU A 120 -3.56 -3.59 -5.17
C LEU A 120 -4.46 -3.14 -6.33
N GLU A 121 -5.19 -2.09 -6.07
CA GLU A 121 -5.93 -1.32 -7.07
C GLU A 121 -5.32 0.09 -7.11
N THR A 122 -5.14 0.64 -8.29
CA THR A 122 -4.68 2.01 -8.51
C THR A 122 -5.38 2.62 -9.72
N GLY A 123 -5.38 3.95 -9.81
CA GLY A 123 -5.91 4.61 -11.00
C GLY A 123 -5.00 4.42 -12.22
N ARG A 124 -5.56 4.13 -13.37
CA ARG A 124 -4.80 3.92 -14.62
C ARG A 124 -3.95 5.12 -15.01
N THR A 125 -4.36 6.33 -14.64
CA THR A 125 -3.65 7.57 -14.96
C THR A 125 -2.58 7.95 -13.95
N GLN A 126 -2.46 7.22 -12.86
CA GLN A 126 -1.42 7.42 -11.84
C GLN A 126 -0.09 6.76 -12.27
N HIS A 127 0.55 7.32 -13.28
CA HIS A 127 1.72 6.71 -13.92
C HIS A 127 2.92 6.52 -12.99
N GLU A 128 3.12 7.40 -12.02
CA GLU A 128 4.20 7.25 -11.02
C GLU A 128 3.95 6.06 -10.11
N ALA A 129 2.71 5.87 -9.64
CA ALA A 129 2.32 4.73 -8.83
C ALA A 129 2.46 3.42 -9.60
N VAL A 130 1.98 3.38 -10.84
CA VAL A 130 2.11 2.21 -11.72
C VAL A 130 3.57 1.83 -11.90
N ARG A 131 4.46 2.79 -12.22
CA ARG A 131 5.89 2.52 -12.35
C ARG A 131 6.51 1.98 -11.07
N LEU A 132 6.13 2.53 -9.91
CA LEU A 132 6.59 2.04 -8.61
C LEU A 132 6.20 0.57 -8.40
N TYR A 133 4.96 0.21 -8.64
CA TYR A 133 4.45 -1.15 -8.45
C TYR A 133 5.09 -2.13 -9.43
N GLU A 134 5.17 -1.79 -10.70
CA GLU A 134 5.81 -2.64 -11.72
C GLU A 134 7.30 -2.86 -11.41
N ALA A 135 8.03 -1.82 -11.02
CA ALA A 135 9.42 -1.92 -10.59
C ALA A 135 9.59 -2.79 -9.32
N ALA A 136 8.60 -2.82 -8.45
CA ALA A 136 8.58 -3.69 -7.27
C ALA A 136 8.18 -5.15 -7.58
N GLY A 137 7.87 -5.48 -8.83
CA GLY A 137 7.54 -6.84 -9.28
C GLY A 137 6.06 -7.17 -9.31
N TYR A 138 5.19 -6.19 -9.11
CA TYR A 138 3.75 -6.36 -9.31
C TYR A 138 3.43 -6.48 -10.80
N ARG A 139 2.47 -7.31 -11.13
CA ARG A 139 2.03 -7.55 -12.51
C ARG A 139 0.53 -7.30 -12.64
N PRO A 140 0.07 -6.80 -13.83
CA PRO A 140 -1.35 -6.61 -14.09
C PRO A 140 -2.16 -7.89 -13.87
N ARG A 141 -3.36 -7.71 -13.37
CA ARG A 141 -4.34 -8.78 -13.18
C ARG A 141 -5.76 -8.27 -13.39
N GLU A 142 -6.73 -9.17 -13.34
CA GLU A 142 -8.16 -8.88 -13.35
C GLU A 142 -8.61 -8.24 -12.03
N ALA A 143 -9.78 -7.60 -12.03
CA ALA A 143 -10.39 -6.99 -10.86
C ALA A 143 -10.60 -8.00 -9.71
N PHE A 144 -10.56 -7.50 -8.49
CA PHE A 144 -10.79 -8.25 -7.25
C PHE A 144 -11.53 -7.36 -6.24
N GLY A 145 -11.93 -7.92 -5.09
CA GLY A 145 -12.42 -7.16 -3.94
C GLY A 145 -13.73 -6.41 -4.17
N GLY A 146 -14.50 -6.80 -5.16
CA GLY A 146 -15.75 -6.12 -5.51
C GLY A 146 -15.55 -4.76 -6.19
N TYR A 147 -14.32 -4.41 -6.58
CA TYR A 147 -14.07 -3.20 -7.36
C TYR A 147 -14.72 -3.30 -8.74
N PRO A 148 -15.42 -2.23 -9.19
CA PRO A 148 -15.99 -2.23 -10.53
C PRO A 148 -14.89 -2.16 -11.58
N ASP A 149 -15.01 -2.95 -12.65
CA ASP A 149 -14.18 -2.81 -13.85
C ASP A 149 -14.76 -1.72 -14.74
N ASN A 150 -14.52 -0.47 -14.36
CA ASN A 150 -15.07 0.74 -15.01
C ASN A 150 -14.08 1.42 -15.95
N GLY A 151 -12.92 0.81 -16.21
CA GLY A 151 -11.87 1.39 -17.06
C GLY A 151 -11.02 2.48 -16.39
N LEU A 152 -11.34 2.91 -15.17
CA LEU A 152 -10.59 3.93 -14.42
C LEU A 152 -9.51 3.30 -13.53
N SER A 153 -9.72 2.07 -13.08
CA SER A 153 -8.82 1.32 -12.20
C SER A 153 -7.94 0.36 -12.97
N ALA A 154 -6.73 0.15 -12.44
CA ALA A 154 -5.83 -0.91 -12.81
C ALA A 154 -5.56 -1.79 -11.58
N PHE A 155 -5.44 -3.09 -11.79
CA PHE A 155 -5.26 -4.09 -10.74
C PHE A 155 -3.94 -4.81 -10.92
N TYR A 156 -3.23 -5.03 -9.82
CA TYR A 156 -1.91 -5.64 -9.82
C TYR A 156 -1.79 -6.68 -8.73
N ALA A 157 -0.95 -7.67 -8.96
CA ALA A 157 -0.63 -8.73 -8.01
C ALA A 157 0.87 -9.00 -7.96
N LYS A 158 1.32 -9.45 -6.79
CA LYS A 158 2.67 -10.00 -6.59
C LYS A 158 2.59 -11.25 -5.72
N ARG A 159 3.25 -12.33 -6.18
CA ARG A 159 3.50 -13.50 -5.35
C ARG A 159 4.69 -13.25 -4.43
N LEU A 160 4.52 -13.56 -3.16
CA LEU A 160 5.55 -13.41 -2.14
C LEU A 160 6.13 -14.78 -1.81
N ASP A 161 7.45 -14.88 -1.79
CA ASP A 161 8.12 -16.09 -1.32
C ASP A 161 8.00 -16.19 0.20
N LEU A 162 7.36 -17.24 0.66
CA LEU A 162 7.18 -17.54 2.09
C LEU A 162 8.31 -18.41 2.66
N SER A 163 9.23 -18.93 1.83
CA SER A 163 10.36 -19.75 2.26
C SER A 163 11.51 -18.94 2.86
N ALA A 164 11.59 -17.63 2.58
CA ALA A 164 12.69 -16.75 2.96
C ALA A 164 12.76 -16.38 4.46
N GLN A 165 11.97 -16.97 5.35
CA GLN A 165 11.97 -16.68 6.79
C GLN A 165 12.88 -17.59 7.63
N GLY A 166 13.79 -18.35 7.01
CA GLY A 166 14.65 -19.31 7.68
C GLY A 166 16.06 -18.84 8.07
N GLU A 167 16.50 -17.65 7.69
CA GLU A 167 17.93 -17.25 7.82
C GLU A 167 18.22 -15.99 8.67
N ALA A 168 17.33 -15.58 9.55
CA ALA A 168 17.59 -14.43 10.44
C ALA A 168 17.45 -14.79 11.92
N ALA A 169 17.99 -15.95 12.35
CA ALA A 169 18.19 -16.31 13.76
C ALA A 169 19.35 -17.32 13.88
N ALA A 170 20.56 -16.82 13.76
CA ALA A 170 21.77 -17.48 14.27
C ALA A 170 22.78 -16.39 14.69
#